data_cfa32430f1c2540162a39ad9d6216ba8
#
_entry.id   cfa32430f1c2540162a39ad9d6216ba8
#
_cell.length_a   1.000
_cell.length_b   1.000
_cell.length_c   1.000
_cell.angle_alpha   90.00
_cell.angle_beta   90.00
_cell.angle_gamma   90.00
#
_symmetry.space_group_name_H-M   'P 1'
#
loop_
_entity.id
_entity.type
_entity.pdbx_description
1 polymer ?
#
loop_
_entity_poly.entity_id
_entity_poly.type
_entity_poly.pdbx_seq_one_letter_code
_entity_poly.pdbx_strand_id
1 'polypeptide(L)'
;MKLLKYPFIFLLFLALVNCGKYEEGPGFSLLPKATRLQQKWRPIQFVDASTSVITEIEKDGSYLEFVKGGSLQYYNHDLMSFIGVAAATGTWEFSSDKTQVTVYYELMGLSSTNTYTINKLKINSLALIDEDGDKTYYEYF
;
A
#
# COMPACT_ATOMS: atom_id res chain seq x y z
N MET A 1 9.54 -47.68 -21.57
CA MET A 1 8.42 -47.07 -20.80
C MET A 1 8.92 -46.42 -19.53
N LYS A 2 9.48 -45.16 -19.60
CA LYS A 2 9.96 -44.37 -18.43
C LYS A 2 9.75 -42.88 -18.63
N LEU A 3 8.65 -42.43 -19.23
CA LEU A 3 8.41 -41.01 -19.59
C LEU A 3 7.23 -40.38 -18.86
N LEU A 4 6.78 -40.92 -17.71
CA LEU A 4 5.56 -40.42 -17.04
C LEU A 4 5.82 -39.85 -15.63
N LYS A 5 7.05 -39.44 -15.29
CA LYS A 5 7.35 -38.87 -13.95
C LYS A 5 7.58 -37.37 -13.92
N TYR A 6 7.55 -36.67 -15.06
CA TYR A 6 7.89 -35.24 -15.13
C TYR A 6 6.73 -34.25 -15.32
N PRO A 7 5.49 -34.64 -15.66
CA PRO A 7 4.43 -33.64 -15.82
C PRO A 7 4.03 -32.97 -14.50
N PHE A 8 4.24 -33.63 -13.37
CA PHE A 8 3.88 -33.05 -12.06
C PHE A 8 4.85 -31.97 -11.60
N ILE A 9 6.13 -32.08 -11.96
CA ILE A 9 7.13 -31.05 -11.65
C ILE A 9 6.92 -29.80 -12.52
N PHE A 10 6.52 -29.97 -13.77
CA PHE A 10 6.24 -28.87 -14.69
C PHE A 10 4.99 -28.09 -14.29
N LEU A 11 3.97 -28.78 -13.76
CA LEU A 11 2.74 -28.12 -13.25
C LEU A 11 3.02 -27.30 -11.97
N LEU A 12 3.96 -27.72 -11.15
CA LEU A 12 4.37 -26.99 -9.94
C LEU A 12 5.13 -25.70 -10.27
N PHE A 13 5.87 -25.65 -11.38
CA PHE A 13 6.57 -24.47 -11.85
C PHE A 13 5.61 -23.40 -12.40
N LEU A 14 4.50 -23.78 -13.01
CA LEU A 14 3.48 -22.84 -13.52
C LEU A 14 2.70 -22.13 -12.41
N ALA A 15 2.61 -22.73 -11.21
CA ALA A 15 1.94 -22.10 -10.06
C ALA A 15 2.77 -20.98 -9.42
N LEU A 16 4.05 -20.87 -9.72
CA LEU A 16 4.96 -19.86 -9.11
C LEU A 16 4.99 -18.53 -9.90
N VAL A 17 4.43 -18.47 -11.10
CA VAL A 17 4.54 -17.30 -11.99
C VAL A 17 3.53 -16.19 -11.65
N ASN A 18 2.60 -16.43 -10.71
CA ASN A 18 1.50 -15.50 -10.42
C ASN A 18 1.74 -14.62 -9.17
N CYS A 19 2.99 -14.44 -8.73
CA CYS A 19 3.30 -13.73 -7.49
C CYS A 19 3.67 -12.25 -7.65
N GLY A 20 3.68 -11.71 -8.86
CA GLY A 20 4.03 -10.32 -9.15
C GLY A 20 2.84 -9.52 -9.69
N LYS A 21 1.83 -9.23 -8.83
CA LYS A 21 0.66 -8.44 -9.26
C LYS A 21 0.86 -6.93 -9.20
N TYR A 22 1.95 -6.45 -8.65
CA TYR A 22 2.24 -5.02 -8.58
C TYR A 22 3.31 -4.66 -9.59
N GLU A 23 3.11 -3.56 -10.29
CA GLU A 23 4.00 -3.08 -11.35
C GLU A 23 5.45 -2.92 -10.88
N GLU A 24 5.64 -2.37 -9.67
CA GLU A 24 6.95 -2.22 -9.03
C GLU A 24 7.13 -3.16 -7.82
N GLY A 25 6.39 -4.26 -7.77
CA GLY A 25 6.43 -5.23 -6.67
C GLY A 25 7.66 -6.14 -6.71
N PRO A 26 7.95 -6.88 -5.62
CA PRO A 26 8.95 -7.94 -5.66
C PRO A 26 8.46 -9.06 -6.55
N GLY A 27 9.34 -9.61 -7.38
CA GLY A 27 9.03 -10.79 -8.21
C GLY A 27 8.68 -12.04 -7.39
N PHE A 28 9.18 -12.10 -6.15
CA PHE A 28 8.88 -13.16 -5.18
C PHE A 28 8.93 -12.62 -3.75
N SER A 29 7.99 -13.01 -2.90
CA SER A 29 8.01 -12.71 -1.46
C SER A 29 7.36 -13.83 -0.67
N LEU A 30 8.03 -14.29 0.37
CA LEU A 30 7.51 -15.28 1.33
C LEU A 30 6.47 -14.68 2.28
N LEU A 31 6.45 -13.36 2.46
CA LEU A 31 5.49 -12.70 3.34
C LEU A 31 4.17 -12.41 2.60
N PRO A 32 3.03 -12.73 3.22
CA PRO A 32 1.72 -12.35 2.69
C PRO A 32 1.60 -10.85 2.43
N LYS A 33 0.82 -10.46 1.42
CA LYS A 33 0.56 -9.05 1.08
C LYS A 33 0.03 -8.25 2.27
N ALA A 34 -0.91 -8.83 3.03
CA ALA A 34 -1.46 -8.20 4.23
C ALA A 34 -0.36 -7.90 5.26
N THR A 35 0.52 -8.86 5.55
CA THR A 35 1.63 -8.67 6.51
C THR A 35 2.58 -7.57 6.07
N ARG A 36 2.84 -7.44 4.77
CA ARG A 36 3.69 -6.37 4.23
C ARG A 36 3.03 -5.01 4.31
N LEU A 37 1.71 -4.92 4.12
CA LEU A 37 0.97 -3.66 4.21
C LEU A 37 0.77 -3.22 5.67
N GLN A 38 0.56 -4.17 6.61
CA GLN A 38 0.28 -3.94 8.02
C GLN A 38 1.49 -3.37 8.77
N GLN A 39 1.83 -2.14 8.45
CA GLN A 39 2.96 -1.39 9.00
C GLN A 39 2.61 0.09 9.07
N LYS A 40 3.50 0.85 9.71
CA LYS A 40 3.49 2.30 9.70
C LYS A 40 4.35 2.81 8.54
N TRP A 41 3.78 3.64 7.69
CA TRP A 41 4.35 4.12 6.45
C TRP A 41 4.54 5.63 6.50
N ARG A 42 5.74 6.12 6.23
CA ARG A 42 6.07 7.53 6.09
C ARG A 42 6.02 7.93 4.62
N PRO A 43 5.25 8.96 4.23
CA PRO A 43 5.32 9.49 2.88
C PRO A 43 6.69 10.16 2.66
N ILE A 44 7.29 9.92 1.49
CA ILE A 44 8.61 10.48 1.15
C ILE A 44 8.62 11.23 -0.17
N GLN A 45 7.69 10.93 -1.08
CA GLN A 45 7.67 11.53 -2.40
C GLN A 45 6.25 11.49 -2.97
N PHE A 46 5.85 12.55 -3.63
CA PHE A 46 4.61 12.66 -4.38
C PHE A 46 4.91 12.92 -5.86
N VAL A 47 4.18 12.28 -6.74
CA VAL A 47 4.26 12.45 -8.19
C VAL A 47 2.89 12.80 -8.73
N ASP A 48 2.75 14.02 -9.22
CA ASP A 48 1.55 14.50 -9.88
C ASP A 48 1.40 13.86 -11.27
N ALA A 49 0.30 13.18 -11.52
CA ALA A 49 0.07 12.46 -12.77
C ALA A 49 -0.10 13.38 -13.97
N SER A 50 -0.68 14.56 -13.77
CA SER A 50 -1.01 15.50 -14.84
C SER A 50 0.21 16.26 -15.35
N THR A 51 1.13 16.61 -14.44
CA THR A 51 2.31 17.42 -14.74
C THR A 51 3.62 16.63 -14.74
N SER A 52 3.60 15.40 -14.21
CA SER A 52 4.78 14.58 -13.92
C SER A 52 5.78 15.26 -12.98
N VAL A 53 5.34 16.26 -12.22
CA VAL A 53 6.17 16.93 -11.22
C VAL A 53 6.38 16.00 -10.03
N ILE A 54 7.62 15.89 -9.61
CA ILE A 54 8.03 15.11 -8.43
C ILE A 54 8.28 16.09 -7.29
N THR A 55 7.62 15.86 -6.16
CA THR A 55 7.78 16.64 -4.93
C THR A 55 8.28 15.73 -3.83
N GLU A 56 9.43 16.05 -3.24
CA GLU A 56 9.92 15.39 -2.04
C GLU A 56 9.10 15.85 -0.82
N ILE A 57 8.71 14.90 0.02
CA ILE A 57 7.95 15.17 1.24
C ILE A 57 8.90 15.20 2.43
N GLU A 58 8.84 16.25 3.22
CA GLU A 58 9.66 16.40 4.42
C GLU A 58 9.31 15.33 5.48
N LYS A 59 10.31 14.91 6.23
CA LYS A 59 10.14 13.94 7.34
C LYS A 59 9.66 14.67 8.60
N ASP A 60 8.41 15.08 8.58
CA ASP A 60 7.76 15.88 9.64
C ASP A 60 7.05 15.04 10.71
N GLY A 61 7.11 13.70 10.60
CA GLY A 61 6.40 12.78 11.47
C GLY A 61 5.04 12.32 10.93
N SER A 62 4.62 12.77 9.74
CA SER A 62 3.41 12.30 9.07
C SER A 62 3.49 10.81 8.76
N TYR A 63 2.36 10.10 8.91
CA TYR A 63 2.30 8.66 8.63
C TYR A 63 0.90 8.16 8.25
N LEU A 64 0.89 7.01 7.60
CA LEU A 64 -0.27 6.17 7.37
C LEU A 64 0.02 4.79 7.96
N GLU A 65 -0.80 4.30 8.88
CA GLU A 65 -0.59 3.01 9.55
C GLU A 65 -1.75 2.06 9.26
N PHE A 66 -1.45 0.96 8.61
CA PHE A 66 -2.37 -0.16 8.41
C PHE A 66 -2.19 -1.15 9.55
N VAL A 67 -3.13 -1.15 10.48
CA VAL A 67 -3.08 -2.00 11.67
C VAL A 67 -3.70 -3.36 11.36
N LYS A 68 -3.16 -4.42 11.95
CA LYS A 68 -3.72 -5.77 11.85
C LYS A 68 -5.18 -5.77 12.33
N GLY A 69 -6.05 -6.44 11.56
CA GLY A 69 -7.48 -6.47 11.87
C GLY A 69 -8.31 -5.40 11.17
N GLY A 70 -7.69 -4.63 10.26
CA GLY A 70 -8.42 -3.68 9.41
C GLY A 70 -8.53 -2.27 9.98
N SER A 71 -7.92 -1.97 11.13
CA SER A 71 -7.88 -0.60 11.64
C SER A 71 -6.85 0.24 10.89
N LEU A 72 -7.12 1.54 10.77
CA LEU A 72 -6.27 2.53 10.13
C LEU A 72 -5.98 3.66 11.10
N GLN A 73 -4.74 4.18 11.05
CA GLN A 73 -4.38 5.46 11.64
C GLN A 73 -3.73 6.35 10.58
N TYR A 74 -4.11 7.60 10.55
CA TYR A 74 -3.56 8.60 9.66
C TYR A 74 -3.16 9.84 10.44
N TYR A 75 -1.93 10.29 10.26
CA TYR A 75 -1.41 11.51 10.83
C TYR A 75 -0.72 12.33 9.74
N ASN A 76 -1.17 13.55 9.57
CA ASN A 76 -0.50 14.58 8.79
C ASN A 76 -0.08 15.70 9.73
N HIS A 77 1.22 15.97 9.82
CA HIS A 77 1.78 16.89 10.81
C HIS A 77 1.14 18.27 10.74
N ASP A 78 1.08 18.86 9.57
CA ASP A 78 0.58 20.22 9.38
C ASP A 78 -0.91 20.32 9.72
N LEU A 79 -1.71 19.42 9.17
CA LEU A 79 -3.15 19.41 9.41
C LEU A 79 -3.49 19.11 10.87
N MET A 80 -2.91 18.05 11.44
CA MET A 80 -3.25 17.61 12.80
C MET A 80 -2.75 18.59 13.85
N SER A 81 -1.58 19.19 13.64
CA SER A 81 -1.07 20.25 14.52
C SER A 81 -1.92 21.49 14.49
N PHE A 82 -2.42 21.87 13.31
CA PHE A 82 -3.30 23.03 13.15
C PHE A 82 -4.65 22.85 13.85
N ILE A 83 -5.26 21.66 13.77
CA ILE A 83 -6.58 21.38 14.38
C ILE A 83 -6.49 20.79 15.80
N GLY A 84 -5.30 20.54 16.33
CA GLY A 84 -5.10 20.01 17.68
C GLY A 84 -5.53 18.55 17.86
N VAL A 85 -5.53 17.74 16.81
CA VAL A 85 -5.91 16.33 16.82
C VAL A 85 -4.67 15.45 16.72
N ALA A 86 -4.59 14.38 17.52
CA ALA A 86 -3.42 13.50 17.53
C ALA A 86 -3.30 12.64 16.25
N ALA A 87 -4.41 12.09 15.78
CA ALA A 87 -4.49 11.33 14.53
C ALA A 87 -5.94 11.10 14.13
N ALA A 88 -6.19 10.91 12.85
CA ALA A 88 -7.45 10.35 12.38
C ALA A 88 -7.40 8.82 12.50
N THR A 89 -8.53 8.21 12.84
CA THR A 89 -8.68 6.75 12.91
C THR A 89 -9.74 6.29 11.92
N GLY A 90 -9.60 5.06 11.46
CA GLY A 90 -10.55 4.51 10.50
C GLY A 90 -10.35 3.02 10.30
N THR A 91 -10.72 2.56 9.13
CA THR A 91 -10.56 1.17 8.71
C THR A 91 -9.98 1.07 7.32
N TRP A 92 -9.46 -0.09 6.99
CA TRP A 92 -8.95 -0.39 5.66
C TRP A 92 -9.29 -1.81 5.24
N GLU A 93 -9.41 -2.01 3.95
CA GLU A 93 -9.61 -3.33 3.36
C GLU A 93 -8.94 -3.46 1.99
N PHE A 94 -8.55 -4.67 1.64
CA PHE A 94 -8.11 -4.98 0.28
C PHE A 94 -9.28 -5.23 -0.66
N SER A 95 -9.11 -4.93 -1.93
CA SER A 95 -9.91 -5.54 -3.00
C SER A 95 -9.73 -7.08 -3.00
N SER A 96 -10.68 -7.81 -3.59
CA SER A 96 -10.68 -9.28 -3.63
C SER A 96 -9.39 -9.85 -4.24
N ASP A 97 -8.82 -9.19 -5.23
CA ASP A 97 -7.58 -9.57 -5.90
C ASP A 97 -6.32 -8.97 -5.23
N LYS A 98 -6.50 -8.13 -4.22
CA LYS A 98 -5.44 -7.43 -3.46
C LYS A 98 -4.54 -6.55 -4.34
N THR A 99 -5.10 -5.96 -5.39
CA THR A 99 -4.42 -4.95 -6.20
C THR A 99 -4.72 -3.53 -5.74
N GLN A 100 -5.78 -3.37 -4.96
CA GLN A 100 -6.19 -2.09 -4.39
C GLN A 100 -6.38 -2.19 -2.88
N VAL A 101 -6.30 -1.06 -2.21
CA VAL A 101 -6.66 -0.88 -0.81
C VAL A 101 -7.61 0.30 -0.69
N THR A 102 -8.74 0.08 -0.02
CA THR A 102 -9.70 1.15 0.32
C THR A 102 -9.50 1.53 1.77
N VAL A 103 -9.46 2.81 2.06
CA VAL A 103 -9.36 3.39 3.40
C VAL A 103 -10.58 4.22 3.69
N TYR A 104 -11.12 4.06 4.89
CA TYR A 104 -12.24 4.82 5.43
C TYR A 104 -11.76 5.50 6.70
N TYR A 105 -11.90 6.80 6.80
CA TYR A 105 -11.58 7.50 8.03
C TYR A 105 -12.55 8.65 8.29
N GLU A 106 -12.66 9.02 9.55
CA GLU A 106 -13.45 10.13 10.02
C GLU A 106 -12.55 11.12 10.78
N LEU A 107 -12.69 12.38 10.45
CA LEU A 107 -12.01 13.48 11.10
C LEU A 107 -13.00 14.61 11.34
N MET A 108 -13.21 14.97 12.61
CA MET A 108 -14.11 16.07 13.00
C MET A 108 -15.54 15.94 12.45
N GLY A 109 -16.06 14.71 12.37
CA GLY A 109 -17.41 14.45 11.84
C GLY A 109 -17.50 14.45 10.31
N LEU A 110 -16.39 14.58 9.61
CA LEU A 110 -16.30 14.42 8.17
C LEU A 110 -15.73 13.04 7.86
N SER A 111 -16.47 12.24 7.12
CA SER A 111 -16.01 10.94 6.65
C SER A 111 -15.37 11.06 5.27
N SER A 112 -14.32 10.30 5.05
CA SER A 112 -13.66 10.17 3.75
C SER A 112 -13.43 8.71 3.43
N THR A 113 -13.58 8.40 2.14
CA THR A 113 -13.30 7.07 1.57
C THR A 113 -12.39 7.28 0.37
N ASN A 114 -11.23 6.64 0.38
CA ASN A 114 -10.28 6.72 -0.73
C ASN A 114 -9.85 5.31 -1.13
N THR A 115 -9.82 5.04 -2.41
CA THR A 115 -9.33 3.77 -2.96
C THR A 115 -8.03 4.02 -3.70
N TYR A 116 -7.00 3.27 -3.33
CA TYR A 116 -5.67 3.37 -3.92
C TYR A 116 -5.32 2.09 -4.67
N THR A 117 -4.77 2.23 -5.86
CA THR A 117 -4.09 1.13 -6.55
C THR A 117 -2.70 0.94 -5.96
N ILE A 118 -2.35 -0.29 -5.61
CA ILE A 118 -1.05 -0.62 -5.07
C ILE A 118 -0.08 -0.84 -6.24
N ASN A 119 0.81 0.12 -6.45
CA ASN A 119 1.84 0.03 -7.49
C ASN A 119 3.09 -0.72 -7.00
N LYS A 120 3.45 -0.55 -5.73
CA LYS A 120 4.58 -1.24 -5.07
C LYS A 120 4.18 -1.67 -3.66
N LEU A 121 4.56 -2.87 -3.26
CA LEU A 121 4.44 -3.34 -1.87
C LEU A 121 5.58 -4.29 -1.54
N LYS A 122 6.65 -3.74 -0.98
CA LYS A 122 7.80 -4.45 -0.41
C LYS A 122 7.76 -4.37 1.12
N ILE A 123 8.72 -4.98 1.79
CA ILE A 123 8.80 -4.97 3.26
C ILE A 123 9.03 -3.56 3.83
N ASN A 124 9.76 -2.72 3.09
CA ASN A 124 10.17 -1.38 3.52
C ASN A 124 9.82 -0.28 2.52
N SER A 125 9.01 -0.57 1.52
CA SER A 125 8.66 0.38 0.46
C SER A 125 7.26 0.10 -0.06
N LEU A 126 6.43 1.14 -0.07
CA LEU A 126 5.05 1.13 -0.58
C LEU A 126 4.91 2.25 -1.61
N ALA A 127 4.14 2.02 -2.66
CA ALA A 127 3.67 3.09 -3.55
C ALA A 127 2.18 2.90 -3.83
N LEU A 128 1.42 3.95 -3.60
CA LEU A 128 -0.02 4.01 -3.81
C LEU A 128 -0.34 5.03 -4.89
N ILE A 129 -1.28 4.69 -5.75
CA ILE A 129 -1.83 5.57 -6.79
C ILE A 129 -3.28 5.83 -6.43
N ASP A 130 -3.67 7.10 -6.34
CA ASP A 130 -5.05 7.50 -6.07
C ASP A 130 -5.94 7.50 -7.33
N GLU A 131 -7.17 7.98 -7.20
CA GLU A 131 -8.16 7.99 -8.28
C GLU A 131 -7.82 9.00 -9.40
N ASP A 132 -7.04 10.03 -9.09
CA ASP A 132 -6.57 11.03 -10.07
C ASP A 132 -5.31 10.56 -10.80
N GLY A 133 -4.75 9.43 -10.37
CA GLY A 133 -3.53 8.85 -10.92
C GLY A 133 -2.26 9.36 -10.23
N ASP A 134 -2.39 10.21 -9.23
CA ASP A 134 -1.26 10.72 -8.46
C ASP A 134 -0.63 9.60 -7.63
N LYS A 135 0.69 9.59 -7.57
CA LYS A 135 1.43 8.51 -6.92
C LYS A 135 2.18 9.03 -5.70
N THR A 136 1.95 8.39 -4.56
CA THR A 136 2.72 8.65 -3.33
C THR A 136 3.60 7.45 -3.00
N TYR A 137 4.88 7.72 -2.80
CA TYR A 137 5.85 6.74 -2.32
C TYR A 137 6.03 6.87 -0.81
N TYR A 138 6.16 5.72 -0.17
CA TYR A 138 6.31 5.59 1.27
C TYR A 138 7.50 4.69 1.60
N GLU A 139 8.17 5.01 2.70
CA GLU A 139 9.13 4.13 3.36
C GLU A 139 8.58 3.63 4.70
N TYR A 140 9.18 2.59 5.26
CA TYR A 140 8.90 2.15 6.63
C TYR A 140 9.23 3.29 7.61
N PHE A 141 8.33 3.52 8.58
CA PHE A 141 8.41 4.66 9.52
C PHE A 141 9.54 4.51 10.53
#